data_29f9d593a60fb9133a78e6511b235cd3
#
_entry.id   29f9d593a60fb9133a78e6511b235cd3
#
_cell.length_a   1.000
_cell.length_b   1.000
_cell.length_c   1.000
_cell.angle_alpha   90.00
_cell.angle_beta   90.00
_cell.angle_gamma   90.00
#
_symmetry.space_group_name_H-M   'P 1'
#
loop_
_entity.id
_entity.type
_entity.pdbx_description
1 polymer ?
#
loop_
_entity_poly.entity_id
_entity_poly.type
_entity_poly.pdbx_seq_one_letter_code
_entity_poly.pdbx_strand_id
1 'polypeptide(L)'
;HVSETAAHVDAVNSAASRLFRCLNCAPVRKLVSLVPEAVLHKAWTLNNDLTFDSLSRDGEPLEFRGGDFLLLLDQSWNYRVWLAAAQARLQGARVVLMVHDLFPIRHPEFCPPLFTKVFRQWLVRMLGYCDMVICNSSATEADLLAWSAEEKLAQPRTGHFRLGCDLPNVSGGNVRQALANFMQASIPVFAAVGTIEPRKNYPMLLNAFEKLW
;
A
#
# COMPACT_ATOMS: atom_id res chain seq x y z
N HIS A 1 2.31 -23.13 15.58
CA HIS A 1 3.32 -22.57 14.66
C HIS A 1 2.74 -21.45 13.78
N VAL A 2 1.60 -21.64 13.08
CA VAL A 2 1.01 -20.59 12.22
C VAL A 2 0.57 -19.35 13.02
N SER A 3 0.12 -19.52 14.28
CA SER A 3 -0.34 -18.39 15.12
C SER A 3 0.83 -17.55 15.68
N GLU A 4 1.97 -18.16 15.96
CA GLU A 4 3.15 -17.44 16.47
C GLU A 4 3.84 -16.64 15.37
N THR A 5 3.89 -17.17 14.14
CA THR A 5 4.43 -16.45 12.97
C THR A 5 3.57 -15.26 12.60
N ALA A 6 2.23 -15.39 12.64
CA ALA A 6 1.31 -14.27 12.40
C ALA A 6 1.47 -13.18 13.45
N ALA A 7 1.58 -13.52 14.73
CA ALA A 7 1.80 -12.56 15.82
C ALA A 7 3.14 -11.81 15.68
N HIS A 8 4.18 -12.49 15.20
CA HIS A 8 5.50 -11.89 14.97
C HIS A 8 5.49 -10.93 13.77
N VAL A 9 4.83 -11.31 12.67
CA VAL A 9 4.62 -10.46 11.48
C VAL A 9 3.82 -9.20 11.85
N ASP A 10 2.76 -9.35 12.65
CA ASP A 10 1.95 -8.23 13.13
C ASP A 10 2.75 -7.30 14.06
N ALA A 11 3.61 -7.84 14.91
CA ALA A 11 4.47 -7.04 15.79
C ALA A 11 5.52 -6.23 15.00
N VAL A 12 6.14 -6.82 13.97
CA VAL A 12 7.13 -6.16 13.11
C VAL A 12 6.46 -5.11 12.23
N ASN A 13 5.31 -5.42 11.62
CA ASN A 13 4.51 -4.46 10.85
C ASN A 13 4.01 -3.32 11.74
N SER A 14 3.64 -3.60 12.98
CA SER A 14 3.26 -2.60 13.98
C SER A 14 4.44 -1.71 14.39
N ALA A 15 5.65 -2.24 14.52
CA ALA A 15 6.84 -1.45 14.85
C ALA A 15 7.28 -0.56 13.67
N ALA A 16 7.32 -1.10 12.45
CA ALA A 16 7.61 -0.35 11.24
C ALA A 16 6.56 0.76 11.00
N SER A 17 5.28 0.45 11.20
CA SER A 17 4.19 1.43 11.10
C SER A 17 4.23 2.49 12.19
N ARG A 18 4.72 2.16 13.41
CA ARG A 18 4.95 3.13 14.48
C ARG A 18 6.12 4.05 14.18
N LEU A 19 7.24 3.48 13.72
CA LEU A 19 8.40 4.27 13.29
C LEU A 19 8.02 5.23 12.14
N PHE A 20 7.30 4.75 11.16
CA PHE A 20 6.82 5.56 10.04
C PHE A 20 5.87 6.68 10.49
N ARG A 21 4.99 6.40 11.45
CA ARG A 21 4.12 7.43 12.08
C ARG A 21 4.92 8.44 12.89
N CYS A 22 5.93 7.99 13.65
CA CYS A 22 6.81 8.89 14.38
C CYS A 22 7.63 9.80 13.45
N LEU A 23 8.13 9.26 12.34
CA LEU A 23 8.86 10.04 11.33
C LEU A 23 7.98 11.07 10.60
N ASN A 24 6.66 10.85 10.58
CA ASN A 24 5.68 11.76 9.96
C ASN A 24 5.04 12.76 10.94
N CYS A 25 5.31 12.68 12.26
CA CYS A 25 4.81 13.71 13.18
C CYS A 25 5.53 15.05 12.96
N ALA A 26 4.81 16.16 13.14
CA ALA A 26 5.27 17.50 12.76
C ALA A 26 6.68 17.89 13.26
N PRO A 27 7.06 17.66 14.54
CA PRO A 27 8.40 17.99 15.02
C PRO A 27 9.50 17.12 14.42
N VAL A 28 9.24 15.83 14.16
CA VAL A 28 10.21 14.90 13.59
C VAL A 28 10.35 15.11 12.09
N ARG A 29 9.28 15.48 11.39
CA ARG A 29 9.27 15.80 9.96
C ARG A 29 10.25 16.95 9.64
N LYS A 30 10.32 17.95 10.52
CA LYS A 30 11.26 19.07 10.38
C LYS A 30 12.72 18.63 10.56
N LEU A 31 13.00 17.68 11.46
CA LEU A 31 14.33 17.08 11.63
C LEU A 31 14.69 16.15 10.47
N VAL A 32 13.75 15.33 10.02
CA VAL A 32 13.92 14.42 8.88
C VAL A 32 14.19 15.19 7.58
N SER A 33 13.60 16.38 7.39
CA SER A 33 13.89 17.22 6.24
C SER A 33 15.32 17.76 6.16
N LEU A 34 16.06 17.74 7.26
CA LEU A 34 17.46 18.12 7.33
C LEU A 34 18.42 16.96 7.02
N VAL A 35 17.92 15.73 7.00
CA VAL A 35 18.73 14.54 6.69
C VAL A 35 18.78 14.36 5.16
N PRO A 36 19.99 14.21 4.57
CA PRO A 36 20.10 13.96 3.14
C PRO A 36 19.26 12.76 2.71
N GLU A 37 18.53 12.89 1.60
CA GLU A 37 17.62 11.86 1.09
C GLU A 37 18.32 10.51 0.88
N ALA A 38 19.59 10.53 0.44
CA ALA A 38 20.38 9.33 0.28
C ALA A 38 20.59 8.56 1.58
N VAL A 39 20.73 9.27 2.71
CA VAL A 39 20.88 8.66 4.05
C VAL A 39 19.56 8.05 4.50
N LEU A 40 18.45 8.76 4.31
CA LEU A 40 17.12 8.25 4.63
C LEU A 40 16.78 7.00 3.81
N HIS A 41 17.09 7.02 2.52
CA HIS A 41 16.89 5.87 1.64
C HIS A 41 17.74 4.66 2.07
N LYS A 42 19.01 4.90 2.42
CA LYS A 42 19.89 3.83 2.90
C LYS A 42 19.42 3.24 4.23
N ALA A 43 18.98 4.10 5.16
CA ALA A 43 18.40 3.66 6.44
C ALA A 43 17.11 2.86 6.26
N TRP A 44 16.22 3.30 5.36
CA TRP A 44 15.00 2.57 4.99
C TRP A 44 15.31 1.20 4.42
N THR A 45 16.22 1.14 3.43
CA THR A 45 16.61 -0.12 2.79
C THR A 45 17.22 -1.08 3.81
N LEU A 46 18.14 -0.60 4.66
CA LEU A 46 18.78 -1.42 5.68
C LEU A 46 17.75 -1.97 6.69
N ASN A 47 16.82 -1.14 7.16
CA ASN A 47 15.77 -1.58 8.08
C ASN A 47 14.88 -2.66 7.45
N ASN A 48 14.52 -2.49 6.18
CA ASN A 48 13.70 -3.48 5.48
C ASN A 48 14.46 -4.79 5.24
N ASP A 49 15.74 -4.71 4.88
CA ASP A 49 16.58 -5.89 4.69
C ASP A 49 16.73 -6.67 6.02
N LEU A 50 17.02 -5.99 7.13
CA LEU A 50 17.11 -6.61 8.45
C LEU A 50 15.78 -7.26 8.88
N THR A 51 14.66 -6.61 8.57
CA THR A 51 13.33 -7.15 8.87
C THR A 51 13.04 -8.38 8.01
N PHE A 52 13.36 -8.32 6.72
CA PHE A 52 13.19 -9.45 5.81
C PHE A 52 14.07 -10.64 6.21
N ASP A 53 15.34 -10.40 6.52
CA ASP A 53 16.27 -11.45 6.99
C ASP A 53 15.79 -12.09 8.30
N SER A 54 15.19 -11.32 9.20
CA SER A 54 14.62 -11.86 10.43
C SER A 54 13.41 -12.74 10.17
N LEU A 55 12.50 -12.32 9.28
CA LEU A 55 11.31 -13.08 8.91
C LEU A 55 11.64 -14.36 8.11
N SER A 56 12.70 -14.32 7.30
CA SER A 56 13.11 -15.45 6.46
C SER A 56 13.86 -16.54 7.20
N ARG A 57 14.42 -16.26 8.39
CA ARG A 57 15.21 -17.26 9.15
C ARG A 57 14.40 -18.46 9.63
N ASP A 58 13.12 -18.22 9.95
CA ASP A 58 12.22 -19.23 10.51
C ASP A 58 11.25 -19.78 9.46
N GLY A 59 11.36 -19.32 8.20
CA GLY A 59 10.52 -19.74 7.08
C GLY A 59 11.15 -20.85 6.25
N GLU A 60 10.33 -21.77 5.77
CA GLU A 60 10.76 -22.71 4.74
C GLU A 60 10.82 -22.01 3.37
N PRO A 61 11.87 -22.24 2.56
CA PRO A 61 11.94 -21.71 1.22
C PRO A 61 10.76 -22.18 0.36
N LEU A 62 10.11 -21.25 -0.34
CA LEU A 62 9.10 -21.59 -1.34
C LEU A 62 9.78 -22.15 -2.58
N GLU A 63 9.43 -23.38 -2.94
CA GLU A 63 9.83 -23.98 -4.22
C GLU A 63 8.72 -23.80 -5.24
N PHE A 64 9.05 -23.22 -6.37
CA PHE A 64 8.15 -23.06 -7.50
C PHE A 64 8.41 -24.12 -8.56
N ARG A 65 7.36 -24.45 -9.33
CA ARG A 65 7.43 -25.37 -10.46
C ARG A 65 6.81 -24.74 -11.70
N GLY A 66 7.09 -25.32 -12.85
CA GLY A 66 6.44 -24.92 -14.10
C GLY A 66 4.91 -25.06 -13.98
N GLY A 67 4.22 -23.97 -14.26
CA GLY A 67 2.76 -23.86 -14.12
C GLY A 67 2.26 -23.16 -12.85
N ASP A 68 3.12 -22.94 -11.85
CA ASP A 68 2.76 -22.19 -10.66
C ASP A 68 2.61 -20.70 -10.94
N PHE A 69 1.87 -20.01 -10.07
CA PHE A 69 1.68 -18.57 -10.09
C PHE A 69 2.09 -17.95 -8.76
N LEU A 70 3.00 -16.98 -8.80
CA LEU A 70 3.28 -16.09 -7.68
C LEU A 70 2.39 -14.86 -7.82
N LEU A 71 1.39 -14.76 -6.94
CA LEU A 71 0.47 -13.62 -6.90
C LEU A 71 0.92 -12.63 -5.81
N LEU A 72 1.28 -11.42 -6.22
CA LEU A 72 1.68 -10.32 -5.33
C LEU A 72 0.51 -9.34 -5.24
N LEU A 73 -0.37 -9.56 -4.26
CA LEU A 73 -1.67 -8.89 -4.16
C LEU A 73 -1.69 -7.70 -3.20
N ASP A 74 -0.66 -7.54 -2.37
CA ASP A 74 -0.60 -6.55 -1.30
C ASP A 74 0.65 -5.67 -1.39
N GLN A 75 0.86 -4.85 -0.35
CA GLN A 75 1.94 -3.89 -0.19
C GLN A 75 3.32 -4.54 -0.22
N SER A 76 3.85 -4.77 -1.41
CA SER A 76 5.14 -5.42 -1.59
C SER A 76 6.32 -4.45 -1.80
N TRP A 77 6.09 -3.13 -1.77
CA TRP A 77 7.15 -2.12 -1.95
C TRP A 77 8.09 -1.96 -0.76
N ASN A 78 7.75 -2.49 0.40
CA ASN A 78 8.57 -2.43 1.61
C ASN A 78 9.72 -3.46 1.60
N TYR A 79 9.67 -4.46 0.73
CA TYR A 79 10.63 -5.57 0.68
C TYR A 79 11.22 -5.70 -0.72
N ARG A 80 12.34 -6.42 -0.84
CA ARG A 80 12.96 -6.75 -2.13
C ARG A 80 12.21 -7.88 -2.82
N VAL A 81 10.90 -7.78 -2.93
CA VAL A 81 10.02 -8.81 -3.48
C VAL A 81 10.37 -9.18 -4.93
N TRP A 82 11.02 -8.28 -5.68
CA TRP A 82 11.53 -8.58 -7.03
C TRP A 82 12.58 -9.71 -7.06
N LEU A 83 13.30 -9.96 -5.95
CA LEU A 83 14.21 -11.11 -5.86
C LEU A 83 13.41 -12.42 -5.80
N ALA A 84 12.34 -12.47 -5.02
CA ALA A 84 11.43 -13.61 -4.98
C ALA A 84 10.74 -13.81 -6.34
N ALA A 85 10.31 -12.72 -6.98
CA ALA A 85 9.74 -12.76 -8.33
C ALA A 85 10.73 -13.30 -9.36
N ALA A 86 12.00 -12.85 -9.32
CA ALA A 86 13.05 -13.37 -10.20
C ALA A 86 13.31 -14.87 -9.96
N GLN A 87 13.38 -15.30 -8.70
CA GLN A 87 13.56 -16.70 -8.34
C GLN A 87 12.39 -17.57 -8.81
N ALA A 88 11.14 -17.14 -8.57
CA ALA A 88 9.96 -17.84 -9.04
C ALA A 88 9.99 -18.05 -10.56
N ARG A 89 10.35 -17.01 -11.33
CA ARG A 89 10.49 -17.11 -12.78
C ARG A 89 11.60 -18.08 -13.21
N LEU A 90 12.75 -18.06 -12.54
CA LEU A 90 13.84 -19.01 -12.82
C LEU A 90 13.42 -20.47 -12.61
N GLN A 91 12.48 -20.70 -11.69
CA GLN A 91 11.90 -22.02 -11.41
C GLN A 91 10.68 -22.35 -12.31
N GLY A 92 10.34 -21.48 -13.25
CA GLY A 92 9.28 -21.70 -14.24
C GLY A 92 7.89 -21.22 -13.82
N ALA A 93 7.75 -20.56 -12.68
CA ALA A 93 6.50 -19.93 -12.28
C ALA A 93 6.22 -18.63 -13.04
N ARG A 94 4.96 -18.23 -13.11
CA ARG A 94 4.52 -16.93 -13.61
C ARG A 94 4.28 -15.97 -12.46
N VAL A 95 4.65 -14.71 -12.66
CA VAL A 95 4.51 -13.66 -11.64
C VAL A 95 3.40 -12.70 -12.05
N VAL A 96 2.42 -12.53 -11.18
CA VAL A 96 1.30 -11.58 -11.35
C VAL A 96 1.38 -10.55 -10.24
N LEU A 97 1.49 -9.30 -10.62
CA LEU A 97 1.55 -8.15 -9.73
C LEU A 97 0.19 -7.46 -9.68
N MET A 98 -0.30 -7.14 -8.49
CA MET A 98 -1.45 -6.26 -8.32
C MET A 98 -0.99 -4.83 -8.03
N VAL A 99 -1.55 -3.88 -8.77
CA VAL A 99 -1.37 -2.44 -8.56
C VAL A 99 -2.70 -1.82 -8.14
N HIS A 100 -2.74 -1.27 -6.93
CA HIS A 100 -3.96 -0.67 -6.37
C HIS A 100 -4.19 0.76 -6.87
N ASP A 101 -3.13 1.55 -6.93
CA ASP A 101 -3.13 2.91 -7.49
C ASP A 101 -1.69 3.34 -7.83
N LEU A 102 -1.57 4.45 -8.54
CA LEU A 102 -0.31 5.14 -8.80
C LEU A 102 -0.23 6.48 -8.04
N PHE A 103 -1.05 6.64 -7.01
CA PHE A 103 -1.15 7.88 -6.26
C PHE A 103 0.20 8.43 -5.79
N PRO A 104 1.15 7.63 -5.26
CA PRO A 104 2.46 8.14 -4.85
C PRO A 104 3.29 8.69 -6.00
N ILE A 105 3.02 8.28 -7.24
CA ILE A 105 3.72 8.74 -8.44
C ILE A 105 3.00 9.95 -9.06
N ARG A 106 1.67 9.89 -9.16
CA ARG A 106 0.86 10.93 -9.79
C ARG A 106 0.65 12.17 -8.92
N HIS A 107 0.63 11.96 -7.59
CA HIS A 107 0.39 13.00 -6.58
C HIS A 107 1.44 12.96 -5.46
N PRO A 108 2.73 13.12 -5.82
CA PRO A 108 3.83 13.04 -4.85
C PRO A 108 3.74 14.11 -3.75
N GLU A 109 3.05 15.23 -4.02
CA GLU A 109 2.82 16.33 -3.07
C GLU A 109 2.05 15.91 -1.81
N PHE A 110 1.25 14.84 -1.89
CA PHE A 110 0.50 14.28 -0.75
C PHE A 110 1.21 13.11 -0.07
N CYS A 111 2.38 12.73 -0.57
CA CYS A 111 3.14 11.58 -0.06
C CYS A 111 4.48 12.01 0.54
N PRO A 112 5.01 11.27 1.51
CA PRO A 112 6.38 11.47 1.93
C PRO A 112 7.35 11.23 0.76
N PRO A 113 8.33 12.14 0.51
CA PRO A 113 9.24 12.03 -0.64
C PRO A 113 9.97 10.69 -0.73
N LEU A 114 10.39 10.14 0.42
CA LEU A 114 11.03 8.82 0.47
C LEU A 114 10.09 7.70 0.01
N PHE A 115 8.82 7.76 0.40
CA PHE A 115 7.82 6.78 0.00
C PHE A 115 7.59 6.80 -1.52
N THR A 116 7.42 7.99 -2.09
CA THR A 116 7.30 8.17 -3.55
C THR A 116 8.46 7.53 -4.30
N LYS A 117 9.67 7.76 -3.83
CA LYS A 117 10.89 7.21 -4.45
C LYS A 117 10.95 5.69 -4.35
N VAL A 118 10.70 5.14 -3.16
CA VAL A 118 10.68 3.69 -2.92
C VAL A 118 9.60 3.01 -3.77
N PHE A 119 8.39 3.57 -3.78
CA PHE A 119 7.28 3.06 -4.57
C PHE A 119 7.59 3.05 -6.07
N ARG A 120 8.12 4.17 -6.60
CA ARG A 120 8.52 4.25 -8.01
C ARG A 120 9.60 3.23 -8.36
N GLN A 121 10.65 3.09 -7.54
CA GLN A 121 11.72 2.12 -7.77
C GLN A 121 11.21 0.68 -7.71
N TRP A 122 10.34 0.38 -6.76
CA TRP A 122 9.67 -0.91 -6.65
C TRP A 122 8.88 -1.22 -7.92
N LEU A 123 8.02 -0.31 -8.37
CA LEU A 123 7.16 -0.53 -9.53
C LEU A 123 7.98 -0.72 -10.80
N VAL A 124 8.99 0.12 -11.05
CA VAL A 124 9.90 -0.03 -12.21
C VAL A 124 10.56 -1.42 -12.23
N ARG A 125 11.05 -1.87 -11.07
CA ARG A 125 11.69 -3.20 -10.98
C ARG A 125 10.70 -4.32 -11.19
N MET A 126 9.52 -4.23 -10.52
CA MET A 126 8.50 -5.27 -10.62
C MET A 126 7.96 -5.44 -12.04
N LEU A 127 7.79 -4.35 -12.80
CA LEU A 127 7.40 -4.42 -14.21
C LEU A 127 8.39 -5.22 -15.06
N GLY A 128 9.67 -5.28 -14.69
CA GLY A 128 10.68 -6.11 -15.35
C GLY A 128 10.60 -7.60 -14.99
N TYR A 129 9.92 -7.97 -13.92
CA TYR A 129 9.84 -9.36 -13.43
C TYR A 129 8.44 -9.96 -13.48
N CYS A 130 7.38 -9.16 -13.62
CA CYS A 130 6.03 -9.70 -13.71
C CYS A 130 5.68 -10.09 -15.16
N ASP A 131 4.87 -11.12 -15.30
CA ASP A 131 4.30 -11.58 -16.57
C ASP A 131 2.99 -10.86 -16.89
N MET A 132 2.30 -10.38 -15.83
CA MET A 132 1.05 -9.64 -15.92
C MET A 132 0.88 -8.71 -14.72
N VAL A 133 0.25 -7.56 -14.95
CA VAL A 133 -0.21 -6.66 -13.90
C VAL A 133 -1.73 -6.63 -13.88
N ILE A 134 -2.31 -6.82 -12.70
CA ILE A 134 -3.76 -6.70 -12.48
C ILE A 134 -4.03 -5.44 -11.67
N CYS A 135 -4.95 -4.62 -12.15
CA CYS A 135 -5.36 -3.40 -11.49
C CYS A 135 -6.76 -3.54 -10.86
N ASN A 136 -7.01 -2.84 -9.76
CA ASN A 136 -8.32 -2.87 -9.08
C ASN A 136 -9.39 -1.99 -9.76
N SER A 137 -9.03 -1.31 -10.87
CA SER A 137 -9.95 -0.53 -11.68
C SER A 137 -9.37 -0.27 -13.07
N SER A 138 -10.24 0.03 -14.03
CA SER A 138 -9.84 0.48 -15.37
C SER A 138 -9.08 1.81 -15.34
N ALA A 139 -9.39 2.69 -14.39
CA ALA A 139 -8.68 3.95 -14.20
C ALA A 139 -7.22 3.72 -13.77
N THR A 140 -6.99 2.81 -12.81
CA THR A 140 -5.62 2.44 -12.39
C THR A 140 -4.84 1.77 -13.53
N GLU A 141 -5.50 0.93 -14.34
CA GLU A 141 -4.87 0.31 -15.51
C GLU A 141 -4.43 1.38 -16.54
N ALA A 142 -5.34 2.29 -16.89
CA ALA A 142 -5.04 3.39 -17.82
C ALA A 142 -3.89 4.26 -17.32
N ASP A 143 -3.87 4.57 -16.03
CA ASP A 143 -2.84 5.36 -15.37
C ASP A 143 -1.47 4.65 -15.41
N LEU A 144 -1.46 3.34 -15.16
CA LEU A 144 -0.25 2.52 -15.23
C LEU A 144 0.33 2.50 -16.65
N LEU A 145 -0.52 2.30 -17.65
CA LEU A 145 -0.09 2.26 -19.05
C LEU A 145 0.45 3.62 -19.51
N ALA A 146 -0.26 4.72 -19.15
CA ALA A 146 0.19 6.07 -19.46
C ALA A 146 1.54 6.38 -18.81
N TRP A 147 1.68 6.10 -17.51
CA TRP A 147 2.94 6.31 -16.79
C TRP A 147 4.08 5.45 -17.35
N SER A 148 3.84 4.19 -17.69
CA SER A 148 4.85 3.32 -18.27
C SER A 148 5.33 3.84 -19.62
N ALA A 149 4.45 4.45 -20.42
CA ALA A 149 4.81 5.09 -21.69
C ALA A 149 5.63 6.38 -21.47
N GLU A 150 5.24 7.24 -20.52
CA GLU A 150 5.96 8.46 -20.12
C GLU A 150 7.40 8.15 -19.71
N GLU A 151 7.58 7.08 -18.92
CA GLU A 151 8.88 6.62 -18.42
C GLU A 151 9.67 5.78 -19.43
N LYS A 152 9.11 5.54 -20.62
CA LYS A 152 9.69 4.68 -21.67
C LYS A 152 10.00 3.25 -21.20
N LEU A 153 9.17 2.73 -20.32
CA LEU A 153 9.26 1.35 -19.85
C LEU A 153 8.60 0.41 -20.87
N ALA A 154 8.98 -0.86 -20.81
CA ALA A 154 8.27 -1.89 -21.56
C ALA A 154 6.80 -1.91 -21.10
N GLN A 155 5.86 -1.91 -22.07
CA GLN A 155 4.44 -1.94 -21.76
C GLN A 155 4.09 -3.30 -21.14
N PRO A 156 3.60 -3.33 -19.89
CA PRO A 156 3.23 -4.57 -19.24
C PRO A 156 1.95 -5.15 -19.88
N ARG A 157 1.81 -6.46 -19.82
CA ARG A 157 0.53 -7.09 -20.05
C ARG A 157 -0.37 -6.78 -18.85
N THR A 158 -1.52 -6.14 -19.08
CA THR A 158 -2.41 -5.68 -18.01
C THR A 158 -3.80 -6.27 -18.08
N GLY A 159 -4.53 -6.14 -17.00
CA GLY A 159 -5.95 -6.37 -16.88
C GLY A 159 -6.48 -5.67 -15.63
N HIS A 160 -7.79 -5.55 -15.51
CA HIS A 160 -8.42 -4.98 -14.32
C HIS A 160 -9.66 -5.77 -13.91
N PHE A 161 -10.05 -5.57 -12.66
CA PHE A 161 -11.30 -6.08 -12.11
C PHE A 161 -11.97 -5.01 -11.25
N ARG A 162 -13.24 -5.21 -10.93
CA ARG A 162 -13.95 -4.36 -9.98
C ARG A 162 -13.82 -4.92 -8.57
N LEU A 163 -13.54 -4.06 -7.60
CA LEU A 163 -13.62 -4.44 -6.20
C LEU A 163 -15.06 -4.82 -5.86
N GLY A 164 -15.22 -5.91 -5.09
CA GLY A 164 -16.51 -6.31 -4.56
C GLY A 164 -17.03 -5.30 -3.53
N CYS A 165 -18.36 -5.17 -3.47
CA CYS A 165 -19.03 -4.32 -2.48
C CYS A 165 -20.18 -5.05 -1.75
N ASP A 166 -20.23 -6.37 -1.86
CA ASP A 166 -21.24 -7.18 -1.18
C ASP A 166 -20.92 -7.24 0.32
N LEU A 167 -21.56 -6.35 1.07
CA LEU A 167 -21.44 -6.36 2.52
C LEU A 167 -22.39 -7.42 3.09
N PRO A 168 -21.92 -8.31 3.98
CA PRO A 168 -22.82 -9.22 4.66
C PRO A 168 -23.85 -8.41 5.45
N ASN A 169 -25.11 -8.86 5.40
CA ASN A 169 -26.17 -8.32 6.26
C ASN A 169 -25.79 -8.60 7.72
N VAL A 170 -25.10 -7.66 8.36
CA VAL A 170 -24.78 -7.73 9.77
C VAL A 170 -25.99 -7.24 10.55
N SER A 171 -26.95 -8.11 10.78
CA SER A 171 -28.02 -7.88 11.73
C SER A 171 -27.45 -8.11 13.15
N GLY A 172 -27.54 -7.10 14.03
CA GLY A 172 -27.27 -7.26 15.45
C GLY A 172 -25.90 -6.79 15.96
N GLY A 173 -25.21 -5.90 15.24
CA GLY A 173 -24.02 -5.23 15.77
C GLY A 173 -24.36 -4.31 16.94
N ASN A 174 -23.56 -4.36 18.03
CA ASN A 174 -23.66 -3.40 19.12
C ASN A 174 -23.20 -2.01 18.66
N VAL A 175 -24.17 -1.16 18.32
CA VAL A 175 -23.91 0.26 18.04
C VAL A 175 -23.67 0.99 19.37
N ARG A 176 -22.59 1.77 19.46
CA ARG A 176 -22.36 2.60 20.65
C ARG A 176 -23.56 3.50 20.89
N GLN A 177 -24.05 3.58 22.15
CA GLN A 177 -25.28 4.30 22.52
C GLN A 177 -25.25 5.77 22.05
N ALA A 178 -24.11 6.43 22.16
CA ALA A 178 -23.95 7.81 21.68
C ALA A 178 -24.23 7.96 20.18
N LEU A 179 -23.78 6.98 19.36
CA LEU A 179 -24.02 6.97 17.93
C LEU A 179 -25.50 6.64 17.64
N ALA A 180 -26.09 5.69 18.37
CA ALA A 180 -27.51 5.36 18.22
C ALA A 180 -28.39 6.56 18.52
N ASN A 181 -28.12 7.27 19.60
CA ASN A 181 -28.84 8.51 19.96
C ASN A 181 -28.70 9.59 18.90
N PHE A 182 -27.49 9.76 18.36
CA PHE A 182 -27.21 10.72 17.29
C PHE A 182 -27.99 10.38 16.00
N MET A 183 -28.03 9.10 15.60
CA MET A 183 -28.75 8.64 14.42
C MET A 183 -30.30 8.71 14.57
N GLN A 184 -30.81 8.73 15.79
CA GLN A 184 -32.25 8.89 16.08
C GLN A 184 -32.68 10.37 16.11
N ALA A 185 -31.75 11.32 16.09
CA ALA A 185 -32.09 12.73 16.02
C ALA A 185 -32.77 13.05 14.66
N SER A 186 -33.83 13.86 14.69
CA SER A 186 -34.59 14.28 13.50
C SER A 186 -33.85 15.35 12.69
N ILE A 187 -32.55 15.20 12.52
CA ILE A 187 -31.68 16.08 11.75
C ILE A 187 -30.99 15.30 10.64
N PRO A 188 -30.72 15.90 9.48
CA PRO A 188 -29.92 15.25 8.43
C PRO A 188 -28.53 14.87 8.94
N VAL A 189 -28.14 13.61 8.72
CA VAL A 189 -26.84 13.10 9.15
C VAL A 189 -26.01 12.76 7.92
N PHE A 190 -24.80 13.27 7.84
CA PHE A 190 -23.83 12.95 6.82
C PHE A 190 -22.66 12.20 7.44
N ALA A 191 -22.29 11.08 6.85
CA ALA A 191 -21.16 10.27 7.31
C ALA A 191 -20.02 10.34 6.31
N ALA A 192 -18.80 10.61 6.80
CA ALA A 192 -17.57 10.52 6.05
C ALA A 192 -16.63 9.53 6.73
N VAL A 193 -16.17 8.52 6.00
CA VAL A 193 -15.30 7.46 6.51
C VAL A 193 -13.98 7.46 5.77
N GLY A 194 -12.88 7.48 6.52
CA GLY A 194 -11.52 7.41 5.96
C GLY A 194 -10.47 7.82 6.97
N THR A 195 -9.20 7.61 6.63
CA THR A 195 -8.08 8.14 7.40
C THR A 195 -8.01 9.66 7.30
N ILE A 196 -7.59 10.31 8.40
CA ILE A 196 -7.39 11.77 8.40
C ILE A 196 -6.03 12.05 7.75
N GLU A 197 -6.06 12.32 6.46
CA GLU A 197 -4.88 12.64 5.64
C GLU A 197 -5.23 13.69 4.57
N PRO A 198 -4.24 14.46 4.07
CA PRO A 198 -4.49 15.59 3.15
C PRO A 198 -5.29 15.21 1.90
N ARG A 199 -5.05 14.05 1.30
CA ARG A 199 -5.75 13.59 0.08
C ARG A 199 -7.25 13.33 0.29
N LYS A 200 -7.72 13.11 1.54
CA LYS A 200 -9.15 12.91 1.86
C LYS A 200 -9.89 14.24 2.05
N ASN A 201 -9.15 15.34 2.14
CA ASN A 201 -9.63 16.72 2.13
C ASN A 201 -10.79 17.01 3.09
N TYR A 202 -10.74 16.47 4.31
CA TYR A 202 -11.73 16.76 5.35
C TYR A 202 -11.91 18.26 5.64
N PRO A 203 -10.85 19.12 5.60
CA PRO A 203 -11.05 20.55 5.79
C PRO A 203 -11.99 21.18 4.75
N MET A 204 -11.90 20.77 3.48
CA MET A 204 -12.82 21.26 2.43
C MET A 204 -14.26 20.79 2.71
N LEU A 205 -14.44 19.53 3.14
CA LEU A 205 -15.75 19.01 3.51
C LEU A 205 -16.37 19.84 4.65
N LEU A 206 -15.62 20.06 5.74
CA LEU A 206 -16.06 20.86 6.88
C LEU A 206 -16.39 22.30 6.49
N ASN A 207 -15.53 22.96 5.70
CA ASN A 207 -15.77 24.31 5.21
C ASN A 207 -17.02 24.41 4.30
N ALA A 208 -17.32 23.35 3.53
CA ALA A 208 -18.53 23.31 2.73
C ALA A 208 -19.78 23.27 3.62
N PHE A 209 -19.76 22.45 4.67
CA PHE A 209 -20.86 22.39 5.63
C PHE A 209 -21.00 23.70 6.41
N GLU A 210 -19.92 24.32 6.87
CA GLU A 210 -19.95 25.62 7.54
C GLU A 210 -20.59 26.73 6.71
N LYS A 211 -20.46 26.66 5.37
CA LYS A 211 -21.10 27.64 4.47
C LYS A 211 -22.57 27.33 4.19
N LEU A 212 -23.01 26.10 4.40
CA LEU A 212 -24.38 25.67 4.12
C LEU A 212 -25.29 25.80 5.34
N TRP A 213 -24.72 25.91 6.53
CA TRP A 213 -25.39 26.14 7.81
C TRP A 213 -24.97 27.47 8.43
#